data_f7e646ba64eb231bf1e17b86882d1329
#
_entry.id   f7e646ba64eb231bf1e17b86882d1329
#
_cell.length_a   1.000
_cell.length_b   1.000
_cell.length_c   1.000
_cell.angle_alpha   90.00
_cell.angle_beta   90.00
_cell.angle_gamma   90.00
#
_symmetry.space_group_name_H-M   'P 1'
#
loop_
_entity.id
_entity.type
_entity.pdbx_description
1 polymer ?
#
loop_
_entity_poly.entity_id
_entity_poly.type
_entity_poly.pdbx_seq_one_letter_code
_entity_poly.pdbx_strand_id
1 'polypeptide(L)'
;MSANVEITDTFDQWRVKSNEWLSMIYPDGSDNFIKLNNTTNSTSNTTGSIISAGGIGIAKSTVVGGSLTVFGDTDIDGTTNLDAVDIDGNVQLDGTLTIGVDDTGYDVKFFGATSGAYMLWQ
;
A
#
# COMPACT_ATOMS: atom_id res chain seq x y z
N MET A 1 11.60 21.49 -16.15
CA MET A 1 13.04 21.62 -16.49
C MET A 1 13.63 20.23 -16.62
N SER A 2 14.28 19.91 -17.70
CA SER A 2 14.96 18.61 -17.85
C SER A 2 16.35 18.74 -17.22
N ALA A 3 16.62 18.01 -16.12
CA ALA A 3 17.94 17.94 -15.49
C ALA A 3 18.89 17.02 -16.26
N ASN A 4 18.85 17.07 -17.61
CA ASN A 4 19.71 16.25 -18.44
C ASN A 4 21.08 16.91 -18.58
N VAL A 5 22.13 16.21 -18.17
CA VAL A 5 23.51 16.68 -18.33
C VAL A 5 23.98 16.36 -19.74
N GLU A 6 24.42 17.36 -20.49
CA GLU A 6 24.88 17.22 -21.86
C GLU A 6 26.41 17.44 -21.97
N ILE A 7 27.02 16.90 -23.02
CA ILE A 7 28.48 17.06 -23.26
C ILE A 7 28.88 18.54 -23.42
N THR A 8 27.95 19.38 -23.86
CA THR A 8 28.14 20.82 -24.08
C THR A 8 28.00 21.65 -22.79
N ASP A 9 27.58 21.03 -21.66
CA ASP A 9 27.43 21.75 -20.41
C ASP A 9 28.77 22.21 -19.83
N THR A 10 28.81 23.43 -19.34
CA THR A 10 29.94 23.92 -18.56
C THR A 10 30.03 23.22 -17.21
N PHE A 11 31.19 23.27 -16.53
CA PHE A 11 31.35 22.71 -15.17
C PHE A 11 30.33 23.29 -14.19
N ASP A 12 29.98 24.54 -14.29
CA ASP A 12 29.00 25.20 -13.44
C ASP A 12 27.58 24.68 -13.72
N GLN A 13 27.21 24.46 -14.97
CA GLN A 13 25.93 23.83 -15.34
C GLN A 13 25.86 22.39 -14.83
N TRP A 14 26.95 21.64 -14.91
CA TRP A 14 27.07 20.30 -14.33
C TRP A 14 26.82 20.32 -12.83
N ARG A 15 27.46 21.23 -12.10
CA ARG A 15 27.30 21.39 -10.67
C ARG A 15 25.84 21.71 -10.30
N VAL A 16 25.19 22.62 -11.01
CA VAL A 16 23.80 23.00 -10.78
C VAL A 16 22.86 21.79 -11.00
N LYS A 17 23.00 21.10 -12.12
CA LYS A 17 22.18 19.91 -12.45
C LYS A 17 22.39 18.79 -11.44
N SER A 18 23.62 18.55 -10.98
CA SER A 18 23.92 17.55 -9.94
C SER A 18 23.30 17.91 -8.60
N ASN A 19 23.32 19.19 -8.21
CA ASN A 19 22.68 19.67 -6.98
C ASN A 19 21.15 19.58 -7.06
N GLU A 20 20.56 19.79 -8.24
CA GLU A 20 19.12 19.55 -8.47
C GLU A 20 18.76 18.09 -8.23
N TRP A 21 19.54 17.14 -8.69
CA TRP A 21 19.34 15.71 -8.43
C TRP A 21 19.51 15.35 -6.96
N LEU A 22 20.54 15.90 -6.31
CA LEU A 22 20.77 15.72 -4.86
C LEU A 22 19.60 16.29 -4.05
N SER A 23 19.07 17.44 -4.44
CA SER A 23 17.92 18.04 -3.74
C SER A 23 16.62 17.27 -3.89
N MET A 24 16.50 16.44 -4.94
CA MET A 24 15.38 15.49 -5.09
C MET A 24 15.49 14.30 -4.11
N ILE A 25 16.72 13.92 -3.74
CA ILE A 25 17.00 12.79 -2.84
C ILE A 25 17.18 13.27 -1.39
N TYR A 26 17.76 14.45 -1.18
CA TYR A 26 18.05 15.07 0.12
C TYR A 26 17.53 16.51 0.16
N PRO A 27 16.21 16.73 0.24
CA PRO A 27 15.63 18.06 0.01
C PRO A 27 16.01 19.13 1.03
N ASP A 28 16.46 18.79 2.23
CA ASP A 28 16.81 19.76 3.29
C ASP A 28 18.14 19.53 4.01
N GLY A 29 18.85 18.47 3.63
CA GLY A 29 20.20 18.18 4.17
C GLY A 29 20.22 17.64 5.61
N SER A 30 19.09 17.49 6.28
CA SER A 30 19.00 17.01 7.66
C SER A 30 18.53 15.57 7.77
N ASP A 31 17.67 15.10 6.86
CA ASP A 31 17.10 13.76 6.88
C ASP A 31 17.36 13.03 5.56
N ASN A 32 17.76 11.78 5.65
CA ASN A 32 18.00 10.90 4.50
C ASN A 32 16.68 10.32 3.96
N PHE A 33 15.85 11.13 3.30
CA PHE A 33 14.61 10.66 2.69
C PHE A 33 14.42 11.17 1.26
N ILE A 34 13.64 10.47 0.48
CA ILE A 34 13.20 10.87 -0.86
C ILE A 34 11.79 11.44 -0.76
N LYS A 35 11.62 12.71 -1.12
CA LYS A 35 10.31 13.36 -1.18
C LYS A 35 9.91 13.60 -2.62
N LEU A 36 8.82 13.01 -3.05
CA LEU A 36 8.23 13.22 -4.37
C LEU A 36 7.03 14.15 -4.24
N ASN A 37 7.07 15.28 -4.93
CA ASN A 37 6.03 16.31 -4.87
C ASN A 37 4.93 16.12 -5.93
N ASN A 38 4.97 15.04 -6.72
CA ASN A 38 3.90 14.71 -7.64
C ASN A 38 2.67 14.22 -6.87
N THR A 39 1.53 14.86 -7.08
CA THR A 39 0.26 14.57 -6.40
C THR A 39 -0.69 13.69 -7.21
N THR A 40 -0.23 13.14 -8.32
CA THR A 40 -1.04 12.26 -9.17
C THR A 40 -1.32 10.93 -8.47
N ASN A 41 -2.59 10.58 -8.32
CA ASN A 41 -2.98 9.28 -7.80
C ASN A 41 -2.57 8.16 -8.77
N SER A 42 -2.13 7.05 -8.19
CA SER A 42 -1.92 5.83 -8.95
C SER A 42 -3.27 5.15 -9.23
N THR A 43 -3.55 4.86 -10.48
CA THR A 43 -4.73 4.12 -10.94
C THR A 43 -4.36 2.80 -11.62
N SER A 44 -3.07 2.56 -11.80
CA SER A 44 -2.49 1.35 -12.40
C SER A 44 -1.00 1.25 -12.01
N ASN A 45 -0.35 0.18 -12.39
CA ASN A 45 1.11 -0.01 -12.23
C ASN A 45 1.97 0.90 -13.12
N THR A 46 1.35 1.73 -13.96
CA THR A 46 2.02 2.67 -14.87
C THR A 46 1.72 4.13 -14.57
N THR A 47 1.04 4.41 -13.46
CA THR A 47 0.67 5.78 -13.04
C THR A 47 1.10 6.04 -11.60
N GLY A 48 1.16 7.32 -11.22
CA GLY A 48 1.54 7.75 -9.88
C GLY A 48 2.92 8.39 -9.82
N SER A 49 3.38 8.71 -8.64
CA SER A 49 4.66 9.39 -8.39
C SER A 49 5.85 8.44 -8.43
N ILE A 50 5.63 7.17 -8.11
CA ILE A 50 6.64 6.11 -8.15
C ILE A 50 6.11 5.00 -9.05
N ILE A 51 6.88 4.67 -10.08
CA ILE A 51 6.64 3.52 -10.96
C ILE A 51 7.88 2.64 -10.87
N SER A 52 7.72 1.43 -10.34
CA SER A 52 8.79 0.44 -10.24
C SER A 52 8.49 -0.73 -11.18
N ALA A 53 9.41 -1.02 -12.07
CA ALA A 53 9.32 -2.19 -12.97
C ALA A 53 9.68 -3.50 -12.26
N GLY A 54 10.28 -3.42 -11.06
CA GLY A 54 10.62 -4.54 -10.20
C GLY A 54 9.91 -4.45 -8.87
N GLY A 55 10.26 -5.34 -7.95
CA GLY A 55 9.74 -5.34 -6.59
C GLY A 55 10.25 -4.16 -5.75
N ILE A 56 9.56 -3.90 -4.64
CA ILE A 56 9.97 -2.94 -3.62
C ILE A 56 10.19 -3.68 -2.31
N GLY A 57 11.41 -3.64 -1.76
CA GLY A 57 11.75 -4.18 -0.45
C GLY A 57 11.72 -3.05 0.59
N ILE A 58 10.94 -3.22 1.66
CA ILE A 58 10.84 -2.27 2.76
C ILE A 58 11.19 -3.00 4.06
N ALA A 59 12.32 -2.63 4.66
CA ALA A 59 12.82 -3.29 5.87
C ALA A 59 12.08 -2.92 7.16
N LYS A 60 11.22 -1.91 7.10
CA LYS A 60 10.46 -1.40 8.26
C LYS A 60 9.00 -1.15 7.86
N SER A 61 8.29 -0.33 8.63
CA SER A 61 6.88 -0.06 8.44
C SER A 61 6.58 0.72 7.16
N THR A 62 5.44 0.41 6.55
CA THR A 62 4.81 1.21 5.49
C THR A 62 3.52 1.82 6.02
N VAL A 63 3.32 3.11 5.80
CA VAL A 63 2.07 3.82 6.10
C VAL A 63 1.43 4.26 4.79
N VAL A 64 0.20 3.80 4.54
CA VAL A 64 -0.60 4.20 3.38
C VAL A 64 -1.73 5.08 3.87
N GLY A 65 -1.71 6.37 3.52
CA GLY A 65 -2.72 7.35 3.95
C GLY A 65 -4.01 7.33 3.13
N GLY A 66 -4.05 6.54 2.07
CA GLY A 66 -5.22 6.34 1.21
C GLY A 66 -5.53 4.86 1.02
N SER A 67 -6.10 4.50 -0.11
CA SER A 67 -6.41 3.11 -0.44
C SER A 67 -5.16 2.34 -0.87
N LEU A 68 -5.08 1.07 -0.47
CA LEU A 68 -4.15 0.08 -1.02
C LEU A 68 -4.92 -0.84 -1.96
N THR A 69 -4.54 -0.86 -3.24
CA THR A 69 -5.10 -1.79 -4.24
C THR A 69 -4.02 -2.81 -4.64
N VAL A 70 -4.31 -4.08 -4.46
CA VAL A 70 -3.47 -5.21 -4.86
C VAL A 70 -4.20 -6.00 -5.94
N PHE A 71 -3.62 -6.12 -7.13
CA PHE A 71 -4.21 -6.89 -8.24
C PHE A 71 -3.86 -8.38 -8.21
N GLY A 72 -2.87 -8.76 -7.43
CA GLY A 72 -2.43 -10.14 -7.25
C GLY A 72 -2.75 -10.67 -5.86
N ASP A 73 -2.07 -11.72 -5.50
CA ASP A 73 -2.21 -12.35 -4.18
C ASP A 73 -1.59 -11.46 -3.08
N THR A 74 -2.11 -11.59 -1.88
CA THR A 74 -1.57 -10.96 -0.68
C THR A 74 -1.23 -12.05 0.34
N ASP A 75 0.04 -12.11 0.73
CA ASP A 75 0.55 -13.00 1.77
C ASP A 75 0.94 -12.19 3.01
N ILE A 76 0.41 -12.55 4.17
CA ILE A 76 0.65 -11.85 5.44
C ILE A 76 1.01 -12.88 6.51
N ASP A 77 2.28 -12.95 6.87
CA ASP A 77 2.79 -13.87 7.89
C ASP A 77 2.43 -13.53 9.34
N GLY A 78 1.89 -12.35 9.56
CA GLY A 78 1.58 -11.85 10.91
C GLY A 78 0.10 -11.71 11.19
N THR A 79 -0.21 -10.98 12.26
CA THR A 79 -1.59 -10.64 12.62
C THR A 79 -2.11 -9.52 11.72
N THR A 80 -3.29 -9.71 11.17
CA THR A 80 -4.03 -8.69 10.41
C THR A 80 -5.17 -8.14 11.26
N ASN A 81 -5.20 -6.83 11.48
CA ASN A 81 -6.28 -6.13 12.17
C ASN A 81 -7.08 -5.34 11.14
N LEU A 82 -8.36 -5.65 11.01
CA LEU A 82 -9.27 -5.03 10.04
C LEU A 82 -10.55 -4.60 10.76
N ASP A 83 -10.97 -3.36 10.58
CA ASP A 83 -12.20 -2.82 11.17
C ASP A 83 -13.45 -3.40 10.49
N ALA A 84 -13.37 -3.70 9.20
CA ALA A 84 -14.43 -4.37 8.44
C ALA A 84 -13.80 -5.27 7.37
N VAL A 85 -14.46 -6.39 7.09
CA VAL A 85 -14.05 -7.34 6.05
C VAL A 85 -15.25 -7.65 5.17
N ASP A 86 -15.10 -7.49 3.86
CA ASP A 86 -16.04 -7.92 2.84
C ASP A 86 -15.32 -8.87 1.88
N ILE A 87 -15.83 -10.08 1.70
CA ILE A 87 -15.22 -11.13 0.89
C ILE A 87 -16.25 -11.69 -0.09
N ASP A 88 -16.06 -11.40 -1.37
CA ASP A 88 -16.94 -11.91 -2.44
C ASP A 88 -16.66 -13.37 -2.84
N GLY A 89 -15.61 -13.97 -2.28
CA GLY A 89 -15.17 -15.33 -2.61
C GLY A 89 -15.33 -16.33 -1.49
N ASN A 90 -14.76 -17.49 -1.68
CA ASN A 90 -14.72 -18.53 -0.65
C ASN A 90 -13.72 -18.17 0.45
N VAL A 91 -14.05 -18.57 1.68
CA VAL A 91 -13.14 -18.47 2.83
C VAL A 91 -12.79 -19.87 3.29
N GLN A 92 -11.50 -20.17 3.38
CA GLN A 92 -10.97 -21.36 4.04
C GLN A 92 -10.24 -20.93 5.30
N LEU A 93 -10.53 -21.59 6.42
CA LEU A 93 -9.84 -21.39 7.70
C LEU A 93 -9.28 -22.75 8.14
N ASP A 94 -7.96 -22.85 8.23
CA ASP A 94 -7.28 -24.07 8.70
C ASP A 94 -7.09 -24.07 10.22
N GLY A 95 -7.62 -23.07 10.89
CA GLY A 95 -7.57 -22.88 12.35
C GLY A 95 -8.95 -22.66 12.98
N THR A 96 -8.96 -22.22 14.22
CA THR A 96 -10.18 -21.92 14.97
C THR A 96 -10.75 -20.56 14.58
N LEU A 97 -12.07 -20.49 14.37
CA LEU A 97 -12.82 -19.24 14.24
C LEU A 97 -13.43 -18.88 15.60
N THR A 98 -13.06 -17.72 16.13
CA THR A 98 -13.68 -17.13 17.32
C THR A 98 -14.41 -15.85 16.93
N ILE A 99 -15.69 -15.72 17.29
CA ILE A 99 -16.49 -14.54 17.01
C ILE A 99 -16.95 -13.93 18.34
N GLY A 100 -16.60 -12.66 18.55
CA GLY A 100 -16.85 -11.95 19.81
C GLY A 100 -15.80 -12.23 20.87
N VAL A 101 -16.07 -11.76 22.07
CA VAL A 101 -15.31 -12.00 23.30
C VAL A 101 -16.27 -12.49 24.39
N ASP A 102 -15.75 -13.13 25.44
CA ASP A 102 -16.55 -13.58 26.57
C ASP A 102 -17.35 -12.42 27.17
N ASP A 103 -18.59 -12.66 27.51
CA ASP A 103 -19.58 -11.68 28.00
C ASP A 103 -19.96 -10.55 27.00
N THR A 104 -19.38 -10.53 25.79
CA THR A 104 -19.71 -9.56 24.74
C THR A 104 -19.69 -10.25 23.37
N GLY A 105 -20.65 -11.11 23.14
CA GLY A 105 -20.80 -11.84 21.88
C GLY A 105 -21.52 -11.00 20.82
N TYR A 106 -21.50 -11.53 19.60
CA TYR A 106 -22.25 -11.00 18.46
C TYR A 106 -23.06 -12.12 17.81
N ASP A 107 -24.18 -11.77 17.22
CA ASP A 107 -24.98 -12.71 16.43
C ASP A 107 -24.18 -13.22 15.23
N VAL A 108 -24.26 -14.52 14.98
CA VAL A 108 -23.66 -15.14 13.79
C VAL A 108 -24.76 -15.68 12.91
N LYS A 109 -24.87 -15.17 11.67
CA LYS A 109 -25.91 -15.56 10.74
C LYS A 109 -25.32 -16.17 9.48
N PHE A 110 -25.71 -17.39 9.19
CA PHE A 110 -25.37 -18.10 7.97
C PHE A 110 -26.60 -18.21 7.08
N PHE A 111 -26.57 -17.67 5.87
CA PHE A 111 -27.67 -17.77 4.92
C PHE A 111 -27.55 -19.04 4.10
N GLY A 112 -28.65 -19.73 3.91
CA GLY A 112 -28.76 -20.83 2.96
C GLY A 112 -29.08 -20.33 1.55
N ALA A 113 -28.98 -21.22 0.57
CA ALA A 113 -29.26 -20.92 -0.84
C ALA A 113 -30.77 -20.65 -1.13
N THR A 114 -31.66 -21.11 -0.27
CA THR A 114 -33.09 -20.86 -0.40
C THR A 114 -33.49 -19.56 0.25
N SER A 115 -34.35 -18.77 -0.40
CA SER A 115 -34.86 -17.51 0.17
C SER A 115 -35.47 -17.73 1.55
N GLY A 116 -35.03 -16.92 2.54
CA GLY A 116 -35.45 -17.00 3.93
C GLY A 116 -34.78 -18.09 4.76
N ALA A 117 -33.97 -18.97 4.18
CA ALA A 117 -33.25 -20.01 4.91
C ALA A 117 -31.98 -19.40 5.57
N TYR A 118 -31.85 -19.57 6.88
CA TYR A 118 -30.64 -19.20 7.61
C TYR A 118 -30.51 -19.98 8.93
N MET A 119 -29.29 -20.04 9.45
CA MET A 119 -28.98 -20.43 10.82
C MET A 119 -28.51 -19.18 11.55
N LEU A 120 -29.02 -18.94 12.74
CA LEU A 120 -28.66 -17.80 13.58
C LEU A 120 -28.22 -18.31 14.95
N TRP A 121 -27.07 -17.89 15.39
CA TRP A 121 -26.59 -17.99 16.77
C TRP A 121 -26.75 -16.61 17.45
N GLN A 122 -27.45 -16.59 18.59
CA GLN A 122 -27.69 -15.38 19.41
C GLN A 122 -27.12 -15.56 20.80
#